data_0a386a7a4e2db4c76c14f04c64a7e787
#
_entry.id   0a386a7a4e2db4c76c14f04c64a7e787
#
_cell.length_a   1.000
_cell.length_b   1.000
_cell.length_c   1.000
_cell.angle_alpha   90.00
_cell.angle_beta   90.00
_cell.angle_gamma   90.00
#
_symmetry.space_group_name_H-M   'P 1'
#
loop_
_entity.id
_entity.type
_entity.pdbx_description
1 polymer ?
#
loop_
_entity_poly.entity_id
_entity_poly.type
_entity_poly.pdbx_seq_one_letter_code
_entity_poly.pdbx_strand_id
1 'polypeptide(L)'
;KDHEFIFEGDFMTALRKLMDNPKFMERRVKIKGNMEIQYGDSTGIFYRTFVPTRISFAGDDEKDLMRVSLDLIYGSDAIDDGDEGVLRVNCYHRYYDSNYRKDACKGQATCPIQFVVRDSKIFDLVRRRFTNFPDECSFAKADVMLDVINGTEMVSLTYDDLSDEAKENIDFGLSTL
;
A
#
# COMPACT_ATOMS: atom_id res chain seq x y z
N LYS A 1 -11.50 20.09 17.55
CA LYS A 1 -10.19 19.84 18.19
C LYS A 1 -9.68 18.51 17.69
N ASP A 2 -8.41 18.47 17.32
CA ASP A 2 -7.72 17.24 16.97
C ASP A 2 -7.39 16.45 18.24
N HIS A 3 -7.52 15.12 18.17
CA HIS A 3 -7.13 14.22 19.25
C HIS A 3 -5.97 13.35 18.77
N GLU A 4 -4.93 13.30 19.56
CA GLU A 4 -3.76 12.46 19.33
C GLU A 4 -3.79 11.28 20.30
N PHE A 5 -3.50 10.09 19.81
CA PHE A 5 -3.58 8.84 20.56
C PHE A 5 -2.20 8.20 20.66
N ILE A 6 -1.88 7.67 21.84
CA ILE A 6 -0.62 6.97 22.08
C ILE A 6 -0.77 5.48 21.82
N PHE A 7 -1.97 4.94 22.07
CA PHE A 7 -2.28 3.54 21.92
C PHE A 7 -3.55 3.32 21.07
N GLU A 8 -3.62 2.21 20.35
CA GLU A 8 -4.79 1.81 19.56
C GLU A 8 -6.07 1.71 20.42
N GLY A 9 -5.95 1.23 21.66
CA GLY A 9 -7.06 1.17 22.61
C GLY A 9 -7.66 2.54 22.95
N ASP A 10 -6.84 3.59 23.00
CA ASP A 10 -7.31 4.96 23.23
C ASP A 10 -8.10 5.48 22.03
N PHE A 11 -7.63 5.15 20.81
CA PHE A 11 -8.33 5.48 19.58
C PHE A 11 -9.70 4.83 19.52
N MET A 12 -9.81 3.52 19.79
CA MET A 12 -11.08 2.79 19.78
C MET A 12 -12.07 3.30 20.84
N THR A 13 -11.55 3.67 22.01
CA THR A 13 -12.36 4.27 23.08
C THR A 13 -12.89 5.63 22.67
N ALA A 14 -12.05 6.47 22.06
CA ALA A 14 -12.46 7.78 21.57
C ALA A 14 -13.46 7.67 20.40
N LEU A 15 -13.24 6.73 19.48
CA LEU A 15 -14.15 6.47 18.37
C LEU A 15 -15.54 6.04 18.86
N ARG A 16 -15.62 5.13 19.84
CA ARG A 16 -16.90 4.73 20.46
C ARG A 16 -17.62 5.92 21.07
N LYS A 17 -16.92 6.75 21.85
CA LYS A 17 -17.53 7.96 22.44
C LYS A 17 -18.02 8.96 21.40
N LEU A 18 -17.36 9.03 20.23
CA LEU A 18 -17.83 9.86 19.11
C LEU A 18 -19.08 9.26 18.48
N MET A 19 -19.11 7.94 18.27
CA MET A 19 -20.24 7.24 17.68
C MET A 19 -21.50 7.30 18.57
N ASP A 20 -21.32 7.29 19.89
CA ASP A 20 -22.42 7.39 20.86
C ASP A 20 -23.01 8.81 20.96
N ASN A 21 -22.37 9.81 20.35
CA ASN A 21 -22.83 11.19 20.41
C ASN A 21 -23.62 11.57 19.13
N PRO A 22 -24.94 11.82 19.21
CA PRO A 22 -25.78 12.12 18.05
C PRO A 22 -25.31 13.31 17.21
N LYS A 23 -24.59 14.25 17.82
CA LYS A 23 -24.03 15.42 17.11
C LYS A 23 -22.92 15.06 16.13
N PHE A 24 -22.35 13.87 16.22
CA PHE A 24 -21.21 13.42 15.42
C PHE A 24 -21.56 12.31 14.44
N MET A 25 -22.72 11.67 14.55
CA MET A 25 -23.11 10.53 13.73
C MET A 25 -23.17 10.81 12.22
N GLU A 26 -23.37 12.07 11.83
CA GLU A 26 -23.46 12.47 10.41
C GLU A 26 -22.20 13.21 9.91
N ARG A 27 -21.19 13.36 10.76
CA ARG A 27 -19.99 14.12 10.38
C ARG A 27 -18.88 13.21 9.86
N ARG A 28 -18.31 13.60 8.74
CA ARG A 28 -17.12 12.96 8.17
C ARG A 28 -15.91 13.18 9.07
N VAL A 29 -15.08 12.16 9.19
CA VAL A 29 -13.86 12.20 9.99
C VAL A 29 -12.64 11.95 9.11
N LYS A 30 -11.52 12.55 9.51
CA LYS A 30 -10.20 12.34 8.94
C LYS A 30 -9.34 11.63 9.95
N ILE A 31 -8.82 10.48 9.57
CA ILE A 31 -7.94 9.67 10.41
C ILE A 31 -6.54 9.74 9.82
N LYS A 32 -5.55 10.06 10.64
CA LYS A 32 -4.13 9.99 10.29
C LYS A 32 -3.47 8.91 11.13
N GLY A 33 -2.45 8.29 10.57
CA GLY A 33 -1.71 7.25 11.25
C GLY A 33 -0.48 6.82 10.47
N ASN A 34 0.15 5.78 10.95
CA ASN A 34 1.32 5.17 10.35
C ASN A 34 0.96 3.82 9.75
N MET A 35 1.66 3.44 8.70
CA MET A 35 1.60 2.08 8.19
C MET A 35 2.76 1.28 8.78
N GLU A 36 2.42 0.27 9.54
CA GLU A 36 3.38 -0.70 10.07
C GLU A 36 3.43 -1.92 9.17
N ILE A 37 4.64 -2.43 8.96
CA ILE A 37 4.88 -3.63 8.16
C ILE A 37 5.53 -4.66 9.05
N GLN A 38 5.00 -5.89 9.00
CA GLN A 38 5.56 -7.07 9.66
C GLN A 38 5.68 -8.19 8.63
N TYR A 39 6.82 -8.87 8.64
CA TYR A 39 7.00 -10.07 7.86
C TYR A 39 6.70 -11.30 8.72
N GLY A 40 5.84 -12.18 8.23
CA GLY A 40 5.54 -13.44 8.89
C GLY A 40 6.47 -14.52 8.39
N ASP A 41 7.52 -14.86 9.16
CA ASP A 41 8.52 -15.87 8.79
C ASP A 41 7.91 -17.23 8.44
N SER A 42 6.84 -17.61 9.13
CA SER A 42 6.14 -18.89 8.89
C SER A 42 5.23 -18.89 7.67
N THR A 43 4.77 -17.73 7.24
CA THR A 43 3.80 -17.58 6.13
C THR A 43 4.41 -17.03 4.87
N GLY A 44 5.59 -16.38 4.96
CA GLY A 44 6.20 -15.65 3.86
C GLY A 44 5.44 -14.39 3.42
N ILE A 45 4.50 -13.91 4.25
CA ILE A 45 3.58 -12.82 3.89
C ILE A 45 3.96 -11.54 4.63
N PHE A 46 3.90 -10.41 3.91
CA PHE A 46 3.99 -9.08 4.49
C PHE A 46 2.61 -8.60 4.96
N TYR A 47 2.47 -8.45 6.26
CA TYR A 47 1.28 -7.85 6.88
C TYR A 47 1.45 -6.35 6.94
N ARG A 48 0.45 -5.59 6.48
CA ARG A 48 0.42 -4.13 6.53
C ARG A 48 -0.73 -3.72 7.43
N THR A 49 -0.40 -3.03 8.52
CA THR A 49 -1.37 -2.57 9.52
C THR A 49 -1.36 -1.06 9.56
N PHE A 50 -2.53 -0.45 9.46
CA PHE A 50 -2.68 0.97 9.68
C PHE A 50 -2.86 1.22 11.18
N VAL A 51 -1.92 1.96 11.78
CA VAL A 51 -1.95 2.35 13.19
C VAL A 51 -2.40 3.80 13.29
N PRO A 52 -3.66 4.07 13.69
CA PRO A 52 -4.17 5.42 13.79
C PRO A 52 -3.52 6.18 14.94
N THR A 53 -3.09 7.42 14.67
CA THR A 53 -2.47 8.31 15.68
C THR A 53 -3.28 9.57 15.93
N ARG A 54 -4.15 9.96 14.99
CA ARG A 54 -4.95 11.17 15.10
C ARG A 54 -6.28 11.03 14.43
N ILE A 55 -7.33 11.58 15.05
CA ILE A 55 -8.65 11.77 14.48
C ILE A 55 -9.07 13.24 14.53
N SER A 56 -9.64 13.74 13.44
CA SER A 56 -10.21 15.08 13.34
C SER A 56 -11.48 15.05 12.49
N PHE A 57 -12.27 16.12 12.49
CA PHE A 57 -13.34 16.25 11.52
C PHE A 57 -12.77 16.59 10.14
N ALA A 58 -13.34 15.97 9.11
CA ALA A 58 -13.07 16.35 7.74
C ALA A 58 -13.79 17.67 7.40
N GLY A 59 -13.17 18.47 6.53
CA GLY A 59 -13.83 19.64 5.95
C GLY A 59 -14.92 19.22 4.95
N ASP A 60 -15.88 20.10 4.74
CA ASP A 60 -17.03 19.81 3.84
C ASP A 60 -16.57 19.59 2.39
N ASP A 61 -15.48 20.25 1.97
CA ASP A 61 -14.89 20.15 0.63
C ASP A 61 -13.89 19.00 0.46
N GLU A 62 -13.54 18.29 1.54
CA GLU A 62 -12.59 17.17 1.48
C GLU A 62 -13.24 15.94 0.83
N LYS A 63 -12.54 15.34 -0.15
CA LYS A 63 -13.00 14.10 -0.80
C LYS A 63 -12.77 12.90 0.09
N ASP A 64 -13.61 11.87 -0.07
CA ASP A 64 -13.38 10.57 0.55
C ASP A 64 -12.24 9.88 -0.20
N LEU A 65 -11.10 9.79 0.48
CA LEU A 65 -9.92 9.14 -0.07
C LEU A 65 -9.03 8.58 1.06
N MET A 66 -8.32 7.54 0.74
CA MET A 66 -7.20 7.05 1.54
C MET A 66 -5.91 7.34 0.81
N ARG A 67 -4.95 7.97 1.48
CA ARG A 67 -3.67 8.36 0.89
C ARG A 67 -2.52 7.93 1.77
N VAL A 68 -1.48 7.38 1.16
CA VAL A 68 -0.25 6.95 1.84
C VAL A 68 0.95 7.65 1.25
N SER A 69 1.85 8.13 2.12
CA SER A 69 3.17 8.65 1.73
C SER A 69 4.22 7.58 2.00
N LEU A 70 5.02 7.24 1.01
CA LEU A 70 6.02 6.18 1.07
C LEU A 70 7.39 6.67 0.61
N ASP A 71 8.42 6.30 1.37
CA ASP A 71 9.83 6.40 0.98
C ASP A 71 10.22 5.08 0.29
N LEU A 72 10.37 5.12 -1.02
CA LEU A 72 10.60 3.96 -1.86
C LEU A 72 12.04 3.89 -2.37
N ILE A 73 12.52 2.67 -2.55
CA ILE A 73 13.74 2.35 -3.27
C ILE A 73 13.35 1.66 -4.57
N TYR A 74 13.98 2.02 -5.67
CA TYR A 74 13.74 1.41 -6.98
C TYR A 74 15.03 1.14 -7.73
N GLY A 75 15.01 0.12 -8.58
CA GLY A 75 16.08 -0.27 -9.47
C GLY A 75 15.81 0.12 -10.93
N SER A 76 16.71 -0.27 -11.83
CA SER A 76 16.57 -0.01 -13.27
C SER A 76 15.40 -0.71 -13.93
N ASP A 77 14.87 -1.74 -13.29
CA ASP A 77 13.72 -2.57 -13.69
C ASP A 77 12.41 -2.11 -13.05
N ALA A 78 12.37 -0.90 -12.50
CA ALA A 78 11.18 -0.41 -11.80
C ALA A 78 9.97 -0.25 -12.71
N ILE A 79 10.15 0.13 -13.97
CA ILE A 79 9.07 0.39 -14.91
C ILE A 79 8.64 -0.91 -15.62
N ASP A 80 7.35 -1.19 -15.57
CA ASP A 80 6.69 -2.26 -16.30
C ASP A 80 5.57 -1.66 -17.17
N ASP A 81 5.80 -1.68 -18.48
CA ASP A 81 4.92 -1.14 -19.52
C ASP A 81 4.07 -2.24 -20.19
N GLY A 82 3.99 -3.44 -19.60
CA GLY A 82 3.44 -4.63 -20.25
C GLY A 82 1.95 -4.58 -20.61
N ASP A 83 1.15 -3.71 -19.99
CA ASP A 83 -0.29 -3.63 -20.25
C ASP A 83 -0.68 -2.31 -20.94
N GLU A 84 -1.58 -2.39 -21.91
CA GLU A 84 -2.12 -1.20 -22.57
C GLU A 84 -2.87 -0.29 -21.59
N GLY A 85 -2.48 0.98 -21.57
CA GLY A 85 -3.17 2.02 -20.79
C GLY A 85 -2.86 2.04 -19.29
N VAL A 86 -1.89 1.22 -18.85
CA VAL A 86 -1.48 1.15 -17.45
C VAL A 86 0.03 1.10 -17.34
N LEU A 87 0.59 1.98 -16.50
CA LEU A 87 2.01 1.95 -16.16
C LEU A 87 2.16 1.39 -14.74
N ARG A 88 2.87 0.27 -14.59
CA ARG A 88 3.20 -0.31 -13.28
C ARG A 88 4.60 0.12 -12.87
N VAL A 89 4.77 0.36 -11.57
CA VAL A 89 6.07 0.73 -11.00
C VAL A 89 6.38 -0.22 -9.84
N ASN A 90 7.43 -0.99 -10.00
CA ASN A 90 7.93 -1.96 -9.03
C ASN A 90 8.99 -1.30 -8.14
N CYS A 91 8.76 -1.30 -6.85
CA CYS A 91 9.63 -0.66 -5.87
C CYS A 91 9.76 -1.50 -4.61
N TYR A 92 10.58 -1.00 -3.68
CA TYR A 92 10.72 -1.55 -2.34
C TYR A 92 10.47 -0.45 -1.32
N HIS A 93 9.59 -0.70 -0.37
CA HIS A 93 9.39 0.16 0.79
C HIS A 93 10.27 -0.32 1.93
N ARG A 94 10.99 0.61 2.58
CA ARG A 94 11.79 0.31 3.76
C ARG A 94 10.92 0.27 5.01
N TYR A 95 11.15 -0.69 5.85
CA TYR A 95 10.52 -0.78 7.16
C TYR A 95 11.54 -1.22 8.21
N TYR A 96 11.18 -1.07 9.49
CA TYR A 96 12.00 -1.52 10.59
C TYR A 96 11.53 -2.91 11.04
N ASP A 97 12.48 -3.86 11.10
CA ASP A 97 12.26 -5.19 11.63
C ASP A 97 13.24 -5.47 12.77
N SER A 98 12.71 -5.72 13.95
CA SER A 98 13.51 -5.98 15.15
C SER A 98 14.37 -7.24 15.05
N ASN A 99 14.01 -8.20 14.21
CA ASN A 99 14.78 -9.43 13.99
C ASN A 99 16.14 -9.13 13.36
N TYR A 100 16.24 -8.10 12.55
CA TYR A 100 17.49 -7.64 11.90
C TYR A 100 18.26 -6.58 12.68
N ARG A 101 17.91 -6.35 13.95
CA ARG A 101 18.49 -5.27 14.76
C ARG A 101 19.99 -5.39 14.98
N LYS A 102 20.52 -6.62 15.02
CA LYS A 102 21.94 -6.91 15.27
C LYS A 102 22.77 -6.96 14.00
N ASP A 103 22.16 -6.96 12.85
CA ASP A 103 22.82 -7.05 11.55
C ASP A 103 23.38 -5.70 11.10
N ALA A 104 24.23 -5.74 10.05
CA ALA A 104 24.78 -4.54 9.44
C ALA A 104 23.70 -3.55 8.96
N CYS A 105 22.49 -4.05 8.64
CA CYS A 105 21.34 -3.24 8.25
C CYS A 105 20.63 -2.52 9.41
N LYS A 106 21.02 -2.77 10.66
CA LYS A 106 20.50 -2.12 11.88
C LYS A 106 18.97 -2.13 11.98
N GLY A 107 18.34 -3.24 11.59
CA GLY A 107 16.89 -3.41 11.60
C GLY A 107 16.17 -2.83 10.38
N GLN A 108 16.89 -2.34 9.37
CA GLN A 108 16.28 -1.90 8.12
C GLN A 108 16.02 -3.11 7.21
N ALA A 109 14.77 -3.32 6.88
CA ALA A 109 14.34 -4.34 5.94
C ALA A 109 13.55 -3.69 4.79
N THR A 110 13.29 -4.45 3.74
CA THR A 110 12.54 -3.98 2.57
C THR A 110 11.38 -4.91 2.26
N CYS A 111 10.28 -4.34 1.82
CA CYS A 111 9.09 -5.05 1.39
C CYS A 111 8.78 -4.63 -0.04
N PRO A 112 8.57 -5.57 -0.97
CA PRO A 112 8.19 -5.24 -2.34
C PRO A 112 6.84 -4.54 -2.36
N ILE A 113 6.72 -3.54 -3.20
CA ILE A 113 5.50 -2.82 -3.46
C ILE A 113 5.40 -2.50 -4.95
N GLN A 114 4.22 -2.68 -5.50
CA GLN A 114 3.91 -2.25 -6.85
C GLN A 114 2.79 -1.22 -6.76
N PHE A 115 2.91 -0.13 -7.50
CA PHE A 115 1.81 0.80 -7.69
C PHE A 115 1.53 1.02 -9.16
N VAL A 116 0.32 1.49 -9.44
CA VAL A 116 -0.23 1.60 -10.77
C VAL A 116 -0.53 3.05 -11.08
N VAL A 117 -0.07 3.52 -12.23
CA VAL A 117 -0.41 4.82 -12.79
C VAL A 117 -1.41 4.61 -13.91
N ARG A 118 -2.60 5.21 -13.81
CA ARG A 118 -3.68 5.08 -14.79
C ARG A 118 -3.89 6.35 -15.63
N ASP A 119 -3.39 7.49 -15.18
CA ASP A 119 -3.44 8.73 -15.95
C ASP A 119 -2.28 8.78 -16.95
N SER A 120 -2.58 8.54 -18.22
CA SER A 120 -1.59 8.54 -19.30
C SER A 120 -0.86 9.90 -19.45
N LYS A 121 -1.45 10.99 -18.99
CA LYS A 121 -0.82 12.31 -19.05
C LYS A 121 0.44 12.42 -18.21
N ILE A 122 0.59 11.58 -17.18
CA ILE A 122 1.76 11.60 -16.30
C ILE A 122 2.72 10.44 -16.56
N PHE A 123 2.46 9.54 -17.51
CA PHE A 123 3.31 8.38 -17.79
C PHE A 123 4.77 8.78 -18.06
N ASP A 124 5.00 9.77 -18.93
CA ASP A 124 6.35 10.20 -19.25
C ASP A 124 7.08 10.86 -18.07
N LEU A 125 6.33 11.53 -17.20
CA LEU A 125 6.88 12.08 -15.96
C LEU A 125 7.32 10.96 -15.02
N VAL A 126 6.47 9.95 -14.84
CA VAL A 126 6.75 8.80 -13.96
C VAL A 126 7.91 7.99 -14.53
N ARG A 127 7.91 7.66 -15.84
CA ARG A 127 9.04 6.97 -16.48
C ARG A 127 10.34 7.70 -16.23
N ARG A 128 10.40 9.00 -16.54
CA ARG A 128 11.60 9.81 -16.28
C ARG A 128 12.04 9.78 -14.82
N ARG A 129 11.09 9.81 -13.88
CA ARG A 129 11.42 9.80 -12.46
C ARG A 129 12.04 8.49 -12.02
N PHE A 130 11.51 7.37 -12.51
CA PHE A 130 11.92 6.02 -12.08
C PHE A 130 12.97 5.37 -12.98
N THR A 131 13.46 6.06 -14.01
CA THR A 131 14.62 5.65 -14.83
C THR A 131 15.83 6.53 -14.62
N ASN A 132 15.70 7.65 -13.90
CA ASN A 132 16.81 8.55 -13.63
C ASN A 132 17.59 8.08 -12.39
N PHE A 133 18.77 7.55 -12.61
CA PHE A 133 19.68 7.12 -11.55
C PHE A 133 20.83 8.12 -11.41
N PRO A 134 21.32 8.36 -10.17
CA PRO A 134 22.61 9.00 -9.97
C PRO A 134 23.71 8.16 -10.61
N ASP A 135 24.74 8.81 -11.12
CA ASP A 135 25.88 8.13 -11.75
C ASP A 135 26.41 7.01 -10.84
N GLU A 136 26.65 5.84 -11.41
CA GLU A 136 27.17 4.64 -10.74
C GLU A 136 26.26 3.99 -9.69
N CYS A 137 25.02 4.45 -9.54
CA CYS A 137 24.07 3.86 -8.60
C CYS A 137 23.15 2.82 -9.25
N SER A 138 23.06 1.63 -8.65
CA SER A 138 22.12 0.59 -9.07
C SER A 138 20.71 0.81 -8.52
N PHE A 139 20.56 1.65 -7.49
CA PHE A 139 19.30 1.95 -6.82
C PHE A 139 19.17 3.44 -6.54
N ALA A 140 17.96 3.93 -6.63
CA ALA A 140 17.62 5.30 -6.28
C ALA A 140 16.42 5.34 -5.32
N LYS A 141 16.15 6.53 -4.76
CA LYS A 141 15.06 6.77 -3.81
C LYS A 141 14.02 7.71 -4.39
N ALA A 142 12.78 7.48 -4.03
CA ALA A 142 11.67 8.38 -4.34
C ALA A 142 10.68 8.43 -3.18
N ASP A 143 10.31 9.66 -2.78
CA ASP A 143 9.14 9.89 -1.95
C ASP A 143 7.93 10.00 -2.87
N VAL A 144 6.93 9.18 -2.60
CA VAL A 144 5.70 9.15 -3.38
C VAL A 144 4.48 9.28 -2.48
N MET A 145 3.45 9.90 -3.01
CA MET A 145 2.14 9.95 -2.39
C MET A 145 1.17 9.19 -3.28
N LEU A 146 0.59 8.11 -2.77
CA LEU A 146 -0.29 7.22 -3.49
C LEU A 146 -1.70 7.29 -2.91
N ASP A 147 -2.69 7.36 -3.79
CA ASP A 147 -4.08 7.12 -3.42
C ASP A 147 -4.31 5.60 -3.34
N VAL A 148 -4.85 5.15 -2.21
CA VAL A 148 -5.20 3.74 -2.02
C VAL A 148 -6.62 3.55 -2.55
N ILE A 149 -6.74 2.79 -3.63
CA ILE A 149 -8.03 2.45 -4.23
C ILE A 149 -8.41 1.07 -3.71
N ASN A 150 -9.50 1.02 -2.95
CA ASN A 150 -10.09 -0.24 -2.51
C ASN A 150 -11.04 -0.72 -3.61
N GLY A 151 -10.54 -1.51 -4.53
CA GLY A 151 -11.31 -2.04 -5.65
C GLY A 151 -10.96 -3.50 -5.89
N THR A 152 -11.97 -4.34 -5.98
CA THR A 152 -11.81 -5.67 -6.56
C THR A 152 -11.88 -5.48 -8.06
N GLU A 153 -10.76 -5.57 -8.75
CA GLU A 153 -10.77 -5.75 -10.20
C GLU A 153 -11.25 -7.17 -10.47
N MET A 154 -12.44 -7.31 -11.02
CA MET A 154 -12.88 -8.61 -11.54
C MET A 154 -12.09 -8.87 -12.81
N VAL A 155 -11.05 -9.66 -12.69
CA VAL A 155 -10.37 -10.24 -13.87
C VAL A 155 -11.25 -11.41 -14.32
N SER A 156 -11.84 -11.28 -15.50
CA SER A 156 -12.50 -12.41 -16.15
C SER A 156 -11.40 -13.34 -16.65
N LEU A 157 -11.10 -14.37 -15.87
CA LEU A 157 -10.21 -15.46 -16.31
C LEU A 157 -11.03 -16.50 -17.05
N THR A 158 -10.59 -16.87 -18.24
CA THR A 158 -11.10 -18.05 -18.94
C THR A 158 -10.28 -19.28 -18.53
N TYR A 159 -10.82 -20.48 -18.75
CA TYR A 159 -10.09 -21.72 -18.47
C TYR A 159 -8.71 -21.76 -19.15
N ASP A 160 -8.59 -21.20 -20.35
CA ASP A 160 -7.34 -21.17 -21.11
C ASP A 160 -6.26 -20.28 -20.48
N ASP A 161 -6.66 -19.29 -19.69
CA ASP A 161 -5.74 -18.35 -19.00
C ASP A 161 -5.16 -18.95 -17.72
N LEU A 162 -5.61 -20.13 -17.30
CA LEU A 162 -5.20 -20.77 -16.07
C LEU A 162 -3.89 -21.54 -16.23
N SER A 163 -3.10 -21.63 -15.15
CA SER A 163 -1.95 -22.53 -15.09
C SER A 163 -2.39 -23.99 -15.18
N ASP A 164 -1.50 -24.87 -15.63
CA ASP A 164 -1.79 -26.30 -15.75
C ASP A 164 -2.24 -26.93 -14.43
N GLU A 165 -1.61 -26.54 -13.31
CA GLU A 165 -2.00 -26.96 -11.97
C GLU A 165 -3.42 -26.51 -11.59
N ALA A 166 -3.80 -25.27 -11.95
CA ALA A 166 -5.15 -24.76 -11.70
C ALA A 166 -6.19 -25.47 -12.55
N LYS A 167 -5.86 -25.82 -13.81
CA LYS A 167 -6.71 -26.62 -14.70
C LYS A 167 -6.96 -28.02 -14.15
N GLU A 168 -5.90 -28.70 -13.70
CA GLU A 168 -6.02 -30.01 -13.08
C GLU A 168 -6.92 -29.97 -11.83
N ASN A 169 -6.78 -28.96 -10.97
CA ASN A 169 -7.61 -28.81 -9.78
C ASN A 169 -9.09 -28.60 -10.10
N ILE A 170 -9.41 -27.90 -11.17
CA ILE A 170 -10.78 -27.72 -11.64
C ILE A 170 -11.32 -29.02 -12.24
N ASP A 171 -10.55 -29.69 -13.07
CA ASP A 171 -10.94 -30.95 -13.70
C ASP A 171 -11.18 -32.07 -12.69
N PHE A 172 -10.45 -32.05 -11.57
CA PHE A 172 -10.69 -32.95 -10.43
C PHE A 172 -11.80 -32.48 -9.47
N GLY A 173 -12.44 -31.33 -9.75
CA GLY A 173 -13.50 -30.78 -8.90
C GLY A 173 -13.03 -30.25 -7.55
N LEU A 174 -11.72 -29.93 -7.41
CA LEU A 174 -11.14 -29.42 -6.19
C LEU A 174 -11.32 -27.89 -6.05
N SER A 175 -11.60 -27.19 -7.16
CA SER A 175 -11.91 -25.77 -7.17
C SER A 175 -12.92 -25.45 -8.30
N THR A 176 -13.53 -24.27 -8.20
CA THR A 176 -14.42 -23.74 -9.25
C THR A 176 -13.84 -22.42 -9.74
N LEU A 177 -14.09 -22.11 -11.01
CA LEU A 177 -13.80 -20.81 -11.60
C LEU A 177 -14.59 -19.67 -10.95
#